data_fe88a9452f71580ead43501c0ec45dc3
#
_entry.id   fe88a9452f71580ead43501c0ec45dc3
#
_cell.length_a   1.000
_cell.length_b   1.000
_cell.length_c   1.000
_cell.angle_alpha   90.00
_cell.angle_beta   90.00
_cell.angle_gamma   90.00
#
_symmetry.space_group_name_H-M   'P 1'
#
loop_
_entity.id
_entity.type
_entity.pdbx_description
1 polymer ?
#
loop_
_entity_poly.entity_id
_entity_poly.type
_entity_poly.pdbx_seq_one_letter_code
_entity_poly.pdbx_strand_id
1 'polypeptide(L)'
;MSDSITDAPSSSPSSPSFSSDASAIAAFASDHSADLSWQQEFYRWMHKHPELSLHEEKTAAFIAEKLEDFDCEVTTGVGGHGVVAVFSNPPASGESSTILMRADFDALPVTEDTGLEWVSENEGVMHACGHDAHTSALMGLCAVMDECRDKWQGTFIALFQPAEEVTRGAGMMIEDGLSEVIPTPDLCLGQHIVPGKAGTVMTAPGPVLAACDTITVTLHGKSAHGSQPHESLDPTYLAAMIVVRLQGIVGREVSPEDFAVITVGTLSSGHTNNTIPETATLVLNCRFYDTSVRDKTYAAIERVIKGECIASGCTKDPEIEFSAHGELTDNSPSVFEAVRPVFDATFGDASIDADRWTASEDFSEIPRHFNVPYLFWTVGATDPQVWADGTDVPGNHSPQFAPARGTVEAATTAAIAAVLTYMWR
;
A
#
# COMPACT_ATOMS: atom_id res chain seq x y z
N MET A 1 -27.67 -6.74 -44.15
CA MET A 1 -28.13 -7.43 -42.96
C MET A 1 -27.26 -6.92 -41.83
N SER A 2 -27.79 -6.02 -41.02
CA SER A 2 -27.10 -5.38 -39.91
C SER A 2 -27.53 -6.12 -38.64
N ASP A 3 -26.60 -6.87 -38.06
CA ASP A 3 -26.83 -7.51 -36.76
C ASP A 3 -26.63 -6.44 -35.68
N SER A 4 -27.72 -6.15 -34.99
CA SER A 4 -27.74 -5.29 -33.80
C SER A 4 -27.20 -6.07 -32.61
N ILE A 5 -26.02 -5.70 -32.12
CA ILE A 5 -25.50 -6.12 -30.84
C ILE A 5 -26.33 -5.38 -29.78
N THR A 6 -27.13 -6.13 -29.04
CA THR A 6 -27.83 -5.61 -27.85
C THR A 6 -26.85 -5.57 -26.67
N ASP A 7 -26.50 -4.35 -26.26
CA ASP A 7 -25.80 -4.11 -25.00
C ASP A 7 -26.66 -4.65 -23.83
N ALA A 8 -26.12 -5.63 -23.11
CA ALA A 8 -26.66 -6.00 -21.80
C ALA A 8 -26.31 -4.91 -20.78
N PRO A 9 -27.25 -4.48 -19.94
CA PRO A 9 -26.95 -3.49 -18.91
C PRO A 9 -25.96 -4.08 -17.89
N SER A 10 -24.77 -3.49 -17.78
CA SER A 10 -23.85 -3.73 -16.68
C SER A 10 -24.51 -3.20 -15.40
N SER A 11 -25.05 -4.08 -14.57
CA SER A 11 -25.48 -3.73 -13.23
C SER A 11 -24.22 -3.45 -12.40
N SER A 12 -23.92 -2.18 -12.17
CA SER A 12 -22.96 -1.79 -11.15
C SER A 12 -23.40 -2.37 -9.80
N PRO A 13 -22.50 -2.95 -8.99
CA PRO A 13 -22.87 -3.42 -7.66
C PRO A 13 -23.46 -2.26 -6.87
N SER A 14 -24.58 -2.48 -6.18
CA SER A 14 -25.20 -1.49 -5.32
C SER A 14 -24.25 -1.20 -4.15
N SER A 15 -23.94 0.09 -3.89
CA SER A 15 -23.16 0.46 -2.71
C SER A 15 -23.85 -0.04 -1.43
N PRO A 16 -23.10 -0.61 -0.47
CA PRO A 16 -23.67 -1.06 0.79
C PRO A 16 -24.35 0.09 1.54
N SER A 17 -25.42 -0.20 2.27
CA SER A 17 -26.09 0.79 3.12
C SER A 17 -25.21 1.14 4.31
N PHE A 18 -25.21 2.40 4.73
CA PHE A 18 -24.46 2.90 5.89
C PHE A 18 -25.37 3.56 6.93
N SER A 19 -24.87 3.62 8.18
CA SER A 19 -25.59 4.27 9.27
C SER A 19 -25.47 5.80 9.19
N SER A 20 -26.58 6.50 9.43
CA SER A 20 -26.59 7.96 9.54
C SER A 20 -26.25 8.48 10.94
N ASP A 21 -26.00 7.60 11.92
CA ASP A 21 -25.73 7.99 13.32
C ASP A 21 -24.22 8.18 13.59
N ALA A 22 -23.62 9.12 12.85
CA ALA A 22 -22.19 9.44 12.97
C ALA A 22 -21.78 9.79 14.41
N SER A 23 -22.66 10.49 15.17
CA SER A 23 -22.32 10.90 16.54
C SER A 23 -22.27 9.73 17.53
N ALA A 24 -23.17 8.76 17.39
CA ALA A 24 -23.17 7.57 18.25
C ALA A 24 -21.96 6.69 17.95
N ILE A 25 -21.64 6.49 16.66
CA ILE A 25 -20.47 5.74 16.25
C ILE A 25 -19.18 6.42 16.75
N ALA A 26 -19.08 7.75 16.62
CA ALA A 26 -17.93 8.54 17.07
C ALA A 26 -17.69 8.41 18.57
N ALA A 27 -18.76 8.55 19.37
CA ALA A 27 -18.68 8.39 20.82
C ALA A 27 -18.23 6.95 21.18
N PHE A 28 -18.85 5.94 20.56
CA PHE A 28 -18.50 4.55 20.78
C PHE A 28 -17.04 4.25 20.43
N ALA A 29 -16.55 4.68 19.26
CA ALA A 29 -15.20 4.44 18.82
C ALA A 29 -14.16 5.06 19.77
N SER A 30 -14.40 6.29 20.24
CA SER A 30 -13.53 7.00 21.18
C SER A 30 -13.50 6.34 22.56
N ASP A 31 -14.62 5.87 23.07
CA ASP A 31 -14.71 5.26 24.38
C ASP A 31 -14.00 3.88 24.43
N HIS A 32 -14.14 3.06 23.35
CA HIS A 32 -13.65 1.68 23.37
C HIS A 32 -12.19 1.53 22.97
N SER A 33 -11.64 2.45 22.17
CA SER A 33 -10.20 2.42 21.87
C SER A 33 -9.31 2.72 23.08
N ALA A 34 -9.82 3.45 24.07
CA ALA A 34 -9.08 3.80 25.29
C ALA A 34 -8.95 2.63 26.28
N ASP A 35 -9.81 1.62 26.21
CA ASP A 35 -9.83 0.49 27.16
C ASP A 35 -8.88 -0.64 26.81
N LEU A 36 -8.19 -0.55 25.67
CA LEU A 36 -7.28 -1.59 25.13
C LEU A 36 -5.86 -1.50 25.75
N SER A 37 -5.74 -1.61 27.07
CA SER A 37 -4.44 -1.45 27.77
C SER A 37 -3.36 -2.45 27.33
N TRP A 38 -3.75 -3.67 26.91
CA TRP A 38 -2.85 -4.71 26.42
C TRP A 38 -2.29 -4.39 25.02
N GLN A 39 -2.94 -3.54 24.24
CA GLN A 39 -2.55 -3.20 22.85
C GLN A 39 -1.15 -2.58 22.79
N GLN A 40 -0.76 -1.81 23.79
CA GLN A 40 0.58 -1.23 23.88
C GLN A 40 1.67 -2.31 24.08
N GLU A 41 1.37 -3.40 24.78
CA GLU A 41 2.30 -4.52 24.94
C GLU A 41 2.39 -5.33 23.66
N PHE A 42 1.26 -5.53 22.95
CA PHE A 42 1.21 -6.15 21.64
C PHE A 42 2.05 -5.35 20.62
N TYR A 43 1.84 -4.04 20.53
CA TYR A 43 2.62 -3.14 19.68
C TYR A 43 4.13 -3.23 19.96
N ARG A 44 4.54 -3.18 21.24
CA ARG A 44 5.94 -3.29 21.63
C ARG A 44 6.54 -4.64 21.26
N TRP A 45 5.77 -5.71 21.37
CA TRP A 45 6.23 -7.01 20.95
C TRP A 45 6.46 -7.06 19.44
N MET A 46 5.53 -6.57 18.64
CA MET A 46 5.67 -6.44 17.19
C MET A 46 6.92 -5.66 16.83
N HIS A 47 7.10 -4.48 17.42
CA HIS A 47 8.24 -3.60 17.15
C HIS A 47 9.59 -4.25 17.48
N LYS A 48 9.66 -5.01 18.56
CA LYS A 48 10.88 -5.71 18.99
C LYS A 48 11.24 -6.93 18.15
N HIS A 49 10.29 -7.54 17.46
CA HIS A 49 10.48 -8.78 16.72
C HIS A 49 10.15 -8.64 15.22
N PRO A 50 10.64 -7.60 14.54
CA PRO A 50 10.33 -7.37 13.13
C PRO A 50 10.90 -8.50 12.26
N GLU A 51 10.14 -8.92 11.26
CA GLU A 51 10.59 -9.89 10.25
C GLU A 51 10.45 -9.28 8.85
N LEU A 52 11.42 -9.58 7.97
CA LEU A 52 11.43 -9.08 6.60
C LEU A 52 10.30 -9.71 5.78
N SER A 53 9.88 -9.00 4.72
CA SER A 53 8.95 -9.50 3.71
C SER A 53 9.31 -10.92 3.27
N LEU A 54 8.29 -11.80 3.19
CA LEU A 54 8.40 -13.23 2.86
C LEU A 54 9.04 -14.12 3.96
N HIS A 55 9.32 -13.59 5.13
CA HIS A 55 9.96 -14.29 6.26
C HIS A 55 9.23 -14.08 7.60
N GLU A 56 7.97 -13.63 7.57
CA GLU A 56 7.18 -13.18 8.73
C GLU A 56 6.54 -14.34 9.52
N GLU A 57 7.27 -15.45 9.67
CA GLU A 57 6.77 -16.69 10.28
C GLU A 57 6.34 -16.51 11.76
N LYS A 58 7.18 -15.84 12.56
CA LYS A 58 6.88 -15.65 14.00
C LYS A 58 5.84 -14.56 14.20
N THR A 59 5.86 -13.54 13.36
CA THR A 59 4.89 -12.44 13.37
C THR A 59 3.49 -12.99 13.08
N ALA A 60 3.35 -13.78 12.02
CA ALA A 60 2.09 -14.43 11.66
C ALA A 60 1.59 -15.37 12.77
N ALA A 61 2.48 -16.16 13.37
CA ALA A 61 2.12 -17.04 14.48
C ALA A 61 1.65 -16.26 15.71
N PHE A 62 2.30 -15.14 16.05
CA PHE A 62 1.90 -14.28 17.16
C PHE A 62 0.54 -13.62 16.95
N ILE A 63 0.26 -13.15 15.71
CA ILE A 63 -1.04 -12.61 15.32
C ILE A 63 -2.12 -13.70 15.49
N ALA A 64 -1.87 -14.90 14.96
CA ALA A 64 -2.81 -16.00 15.02
C ALA A 64 -3.08 -16.43 16.48
N GLU A 65 -2.04 -16.55 17.32
CA GLU A 65 -2.17 -16.86 18.76
C GLU A 65 -3.07 -15.84 19.47
N LYS A 66 -2.90 -14.55 19.18
CA LYS A 66 -3.74 -13.50 19.78
C LYS A 66 -5.18 -13.56 19.31
N LEU A 67 -5.44 -13.94 18.06
CA LEU A 67 -6.79 -14.10 17.52
C LEU A 67 -7.54 -15.30 18.14
N GLU A 68 -6.85 -16.29 18.70
CA GLU A 68 -7.48 -17.41 19.43
C GLU A 68 -8.23 -16.97 20.70
N ASP A 69 -7.94 -15.77 21.22
CA ASP A 69 -8.67 -15.20 22.37
C ASP A 69 -10.08 -14.72 21.98
N PHE A 70 -10.42 -14.61 20.69
CA PHE A 70 -11.67 -14.05 20.17
C PHE A 70 -12.57 -15.12 19.54
N ASP A 71 -13.87 -14.90 19.57
CA ASP A 71 -14.87 -15.78 18.90
C ASP A 71 -14.94 -15.47 17.39
N CYS A 72 -13.93 -15.94 16.64
CA CYS A 72 -13.81 -15.78 15.19
C CYS A 72 -13.22 -17.04 14.54
N GLU A 73 -13.41 -17.15 13.21
CA GLU A 73 -12.78 -18.18 12.41
C GLU A 73 -11.43 -17.67 11.91
N VAL A 74 -10.32 -18.35 12.27
CA VAL A 74 -8.97 -17.95 11.87
C VAL A 74 -8.43 -18.90 10.81
N THR A 75 -7.92 -18.32 9.71
CA THR A 75 -7.18 -19.04 8.66
C THR A 75 -5.77 -18.44 8.56
N THR A 76 -4.76 -19.30 8.60
CA THR A 76 -3.34 -18.93 8.54
C THR A 76 -2.68 -19.47 7.27
N GLY A 77 -1.55 -18.87 6.87
CA GLY A 77 -0.75 -19.33 5.75
C GLY A 77 -1.28 -18.92 4.39
N VAL A 78 -2.24 -18.00 4.30
CA VAL A 78 -2.75 -17.49 3.03
C VAL A 78 -1.71 -16.60 2.36
N GLY A 79 -1.26 -16.98 1.17
CA GLY A 79 -0.16 -16.28 0.50
C GLY A 79 1.19 -16.42 1.22
N GLY A 80 1.40 -17.55 1.92
CA GLY A 80 2.60 -17.85 2.69
C GLY A 80 2.44 -17.58 4.18
N HIS A 81 2.41 -16.32 4.63
CA HIS A 81 2.31 -15.95 6.04
C HIS A 81 1.05 -15.14 6.39
N GLY A 82 0.16 -14.87 5.44
CA GLY A 82 -1.07 -14.12 5.69
C GLY A 82 -1.99 -14.80 6.71
N VAL A 83 -2.66 -13.98 7.53
CA VAL A 83 -3.62 -14.42 8.54
C VAL A 83 -4.93 -13.70 8.32
N VAL A 84 -6.04 -14.44 8.36
CA VAL A 84 -7.38 -13.87 8.18
C VAL A 84 -8.26 -14.33 9.34
N ALA A 85 -9.02 -13.39 9.94
CA ALA A 85 -10.01 -13.67 10.96
C ALA A 85 -11.40 -13.20 10.48
N VAL A 86 -12.39 -14.08 10.56
CA VAL A 86 -13.78 -13.79 10.16
C VAL A 86 -14.68 -13.79 11.39
N PHE A 87 -15.26 -12.63 11.69
CA PHE A 87 -16.21 -12.43 12.78
C PHE A 87 -17.62 -12.39 12.20
N SER A 88 -18.46 -13.35 12.60
CA SER A 88 -19.85 -13.44 12.12
C SER A 88 -20.82 -12.99 13.19
N ASN A 89 -21.67 -12.02 12.87
CA ASN A 89 -22.76 -11.54 13.71
C ASN A 89 -24.00 -11.19 12.85
N PRO A 90 -24.59 -12.19 12.16
CA PRO A 90 -25.66 -11.94 11.22
C PRO A 90 -26.94 -11.43 11.93
N PRO A 91 -27.71 -10.54 11.29
CA PRO A 91 -29.01 -10.12 11.81
C PRO A 91 -30.00 -11.29 11.81
N ALA A 92 -31.01 -11.22 12.69
CA ALA A 92 -32.08 -12.22 12.74
C ALA A 92 -32.89 -12.27 11.43
N SER A 93 -32.91 -11.21 10.64
CA SER A 93 -33.56 -11.13 9.32
C SER A 93 -33.03 -9.90 8.57
N GLY A 94 -32.99 -9.99 7.24
CA GLY A 94 -32.54 -8.91 6.34
C GLY A 94 -31.13 -9.14 5.77
N GLU A 95 -30.69 -8.19 4.98
CA GLU A 95 -29.33 -8.15 4.42
C GLU A 95 -28.36 -7.60 5.48
N SER A 96 -27.11 -8.04 5.40
CA SER A 96 -26.03 -7.57 6.26
C SER A 96 -24.77 -7.32 5.44
N SER A 97 -24.00 -6.31 5.85
CA SER A 97 -22.75 -5.97 5.17
C SER A 97 -21.61 -6.94 5.56
N THR A 98 -20.75 -7.20 4.62
CA THR A 98 -19.46 -7.90 4.81
C THR A 98 -18.34 -6.89 4.58
N ILE A 99 -17.64 -6.52 5.63
CA ILE A 99 -16.61 -5.48 5.61
C ILE A 99 -15.24 -6.08 5.87
N LEU A 100 -14.29 -5.82 4.97
CA LEU A 100 -12.91 -6.22 5.14
C LEU A 100 -12.06 -5.03 5.55
N MET A 101 -11.26 -5.18 6.62
CA MET A 101 -10.21 -4.23 7.01
C MET A 101 -8.85 -4.94 6.95
N ARG A 102 -7.88 -4.31 6.26
CA ARG A 102 -6.53 -4.83 6.07
C ARG A 102 -5.51 -4.08 6.92
N ALA A 103 -4.55 -4.82 7.47
CA ALA A 103 -3.27 -4.31 7.95
C ALA A 103 -2.14 -5.19 7.42
N ASP A 104 -1.04 -4.57 7.04
CA ASP A 104 0.23 -5.22 6.73
C ASP A 104 1.06 -5.46 8.00
N PHE A 105 2.08 -6.35 7.93
CA PHE A 105 2.89 -6.66 9.11
C PHE A 105 4.36 -6.99 8.85
N ASP A 106 4.85 -6.83 7.62
CA ASP A 106 6.26 -7.03 7.30
C ASP A 106 7.13 -5.82 7.70
N ALA A 107 8.45 -6.03 7.75
CA ALA A 107 9.44 -5.05 8.16
C ALA A 107 10.53 -4.87 7.11
N LEU A 108 11.39 -3.88 7.34
CA LEU A 108 12.42 -3.42 6.41
C LEU A 108 13.84 -3.76 6.86
N PRO A 109 14.80 -3.94 5.92
CA PRO A 109 16.21 -4.13 6.23
C PRO A 109 16.89 -2.80 6.63
N VAL A 110 16.45 -2.23 7.75
CA VAL A 110 16.91 -0.96 8.30
C VAL A 110 17.47 -1.21 9.69
N THR A 111 18.65 -0.66 10.00
CA THR A 111 19.18 -0.67 11.36
C THR A 111 18.54 0.46 12.14
N GLU A 112 17.82 0.12 13.19
CA GLU A 112 17.08 1.09 14.00
C GLU A 112 17.99 2.04 14.78
N ASP A 113 17.62 3.33 14.79
CA ASP A 113 18.26 4.42 15.54
C ASP A 113 17.20 5.36 16.16
N THR A 114 16.13 4.80 16.72
CA THR A 114 15.02 5.56 17.32
C THR A 114 15.31 6.00 18.75
N GLY A 115 16.17 5.29 19.46
CA GLY A 115 16.45 5.52 20.89
C GLY A 115 15.31 5.08 21.81
N LEU A 116 14.35 4.30 21.35
CA LEU A 116 13.27 3.74 22.16
C LEU A 116 13.80 2.70 23.17
N GLU A 117 13.10 2.50 24.29
CA GLU A 117 13.41 1.43 25.25
C GLU A 117 13.09 0.02 24.70
N TRP A 118 12.27 -0.04 23.65
CA TRP A 118 11.82 -1.29 23.00
C TRP A 118 12.24 -1.36 21.53
N VAL A 119 13.50 -1.02 21.24
CA VAL A 119 14.09 -1.16 19.91
C VAL A 119 14.03 -2.61 19.40
N SER A 120 14.15 -2.77 18.10
CA SER A 120 14.22 -4.08 17.44
C SER A 120 15.28 -4.98 18.10
N GLU A 121 14.92 -6.24 18.38
CA GLU A 121 15.85 -7.29 18.83
C GLU A 121 16.49 -8.04 17.64
N ASN A 122 16.07 -7.75 16.39
CA ASN A 122 16.60 -8.33 15.18
C ASN A 122 17.57 -7.32 14.51
N GLU A 123 18.88 -7.58 14.63
CA GLU A 123 19.91 -6.67 14.08
C GLU A 123 19.70 -6.43 12.57
N GLY A 124 19.66 -5.16 12.17
CA GLY A 124 19.48 -4.74 10.79
C GLY A 124 18.06 -4.86 10.23
N VAL A 125 17.07 -5.13 11.07
CA VAL A 125 15.65 -5.20 10.70
C VAL A 125 14.82 -4.30 11.61
N MET A 126 13.91 -3.51 11.05
CA MET A 126 13.09 -2.56 11.79
C MET A 126 11.71 -2.40 11.15
N HIS A 127 10.66 -2.22 11.95
CA HIS A 127 9.39 -1.67 11.47
C HIS A 127 9.50 -0.17 11.19
N ALA A 128 10.20 0.17 10.10
CA ALA A 128 10.44 1.57 9.71
C ALA A 128 9.30 2.17 8.87
N CYS A 129 8.22 1.40 8.61
CA CYS A 129 7.04 1.87 7.89
C CYS A 129 5.78 1.96 8.77
N GLY A 130 5.82 1.44 10.01
CA GLY A 130 4.71 1.50 10.96
C GLY A 130 3.72 0.34 10.87
N HIS A 131 4.08 -0.75 10.17
CA HIS A 131 3.21 -1.92 10.02
C HIS A 131 2.90 -2.62 11.35
N ASP A 132 3.79 -2.55 12.33
CA ASP A 132 3.55 -2.94 13.73
C ASP A 132 2.38 -2.18 14.35
N ALA A 133 2.26 -0.89 14.07
CA ALA A 133 1.15 -0.06 14.53
C ALA A 133 -0.14 -0.32 13.73
N HIS A 134 -0.05 -0.59 12.41
CA HIS A 134 -1.21 -1.01 11.59
C HIS A 134 -1.81 -2.30 12.11
N THR A 135 -0.97 -3.33 12.31
CA THR A 135 -1.37 -4.62 12.87
C THR A 135 -1.96 -4.47 14.27
N SER A 136 -1.34 -3.64 15.12
CA SER A 136 -1.84 -3.40 16.48
C SER A 136 -3.21 -2.71 16.47
N ALA A 137 -3.43 -1.76 15.55
CA ALA A 137 -4.72 -1.10 15.41
C ALA A 137 -5.81 -2.06 14.93
N LEU A 138 -5.51 -2.93 13.95
CA LEU A 138 -6.45 -3.95 13.48
C LEU A 138 -6.76 -4.98 14.58
N MET A 139 -5.77 -5.39 15.35
CA MET A 139 -5.97 -6.30 16.49
C MET A 139 -6.86 -5.65 17.57
N GLY A 140 -6.69 -4.36 17.84
CA GLY A 140 -7.58 -3.59 18.71
C GLY A 140 -9.02 -3.54 18.19
N LEU A 141 -9.21 -3.35 16.89
CA LEU A 141 -10.53 -3.43 16.25
C LEU A 141 -11.13 -4.83 16.42
N CYS A 142 -10.34 -5.92 16.24
CA CYS A 142 -10.81 -7.28 16.45
C CYS A 142 -11.39 -7.47 17.86
N ALA A 143 -10.70 -6.99 18.89
CA ALA A 143 -11.18 -7.06 20.27
C ALA A 143 -12.51 -6.34 20.48
N VAL A 144 -12.65 -5.12 19.93
CA VAL A 144 -13.89 -4.35 20.03
C VAL A 144 -15.04 -5.04 19.29
N MET A 145 -14.78 -5.60 18.10
CA MET A 145 -15.79 -6.33 17.34
C MET A 145 -16.23 -7.61 18.06
N ASP A 146 -15.33 -8.27 18.78
CA ASP A 146 -15.66 -9.45 19.59
C ASP A 146 -16.47 -9.08 20.84
N GLU A 147 -16.00 -8.12 21.61
CA GLU A 147 -16.61 -7.74 22.90
C GLU A 147 -17.97 -7.08 22.74
N CYS A 148 -18.18 -6.31 21.65
CA CYS A 148 -19.34 -5.43 21.46
C CYS A 148 -20.30 -5.94 20.39
N ARG A 149 -20.55 -7.24 20.29
CA ARG A 149 -21.46 -7.85 19.30
C ARG A 149 -22.89 -7.36 19.34
N ASP A 150 -23.33 -6.74 20.43
CA ASP A 150 -24.66 -6.11 20.54
C ASP A 150 -24.75 -4.75 19.80
N LYS A 151 -23.64 -4.17 19.37
CA LYS A 151 -23.55 -2.88 18.70
C LYS A 151 -23.49 -2.96 17.19
N TRP A 152 -23.16 -4.10 16.63
CA TRP A 152 -23.00 -4.25 15.19
C TRP A 152 -23.66 -5.52 14.67
N GLN A 153 -23.82 -5.60 13.36
CA GLN A 153 -24.33 -6.78 12.66
C GLN A 153 -23.67 -6.93 11.29
N GLY A 154 -23.52 -8.18 10.85
CA GLY A 154 -22.93 -8.53 9.56
C GLY A 154 -21.74 -9.46 9.69
N THR A 155 -20.79 -9.36 8.75
CA THR A 155 -19.54 -10.10 8.76
C THR A 155 -18.37 -9.12 8.71
N PHE A 156 -17.49 -9.16 9.70
CA PHE A 156 -16.25 -8.42 9.72
C PHE A 156 -15.09 -9.35 9.39
N ILE A 157 -14.24 -8.94 8.45
CA ILE A 157 -13.05 -9.69 8.04
C ILE A 157 -11.83 -8.84 8.39
N ALA A 158 -11.00 -9.34 9.31
CA ALA A 158 -9.69 -8.79 9.60
C ALA A 158 -8.65 -9.55 8.77
N LEU A 159 -7.96 -8.84 7.88
CA LEU A 159 -6.95 -9.39 6.99
C LEU A 159 -5.58 -8.82 7.35
N PHE A 160 -4.69 -9.69 7.85
CA PHE A 160 -3.30 -9.37 8.15
C PHE A 160 -2.44 -9.84 6.98
N GLN A 161 -1.82 -8.89 6.29
CA GLN A 161 -1.12 -9.11 5.02
C GLN A 161 0.40 -9.10 5.20
N PRO A 162 1.13 -10.14 4.71
CA PRO A 162 2.60 -10.13 4.63
C PRO A 162 3.09 -9.36 3.41
N ALA A 163 4.40 -9.13 3.30
CA ALA A 163 5.15 -8.79 2.09
C ALA A 163 4.63 -7.58 1.29
N GLU A 164 4.16 -6.53 1.99
CA GLU A 164 3.75 -5.26 1.37
C GLU A 164 4.96 -4.53 0.78
N GLU A 165 6.08 -4.46 1.50
CA GLU A 165 7.29 -3.69 1.14
C GLU A 165 7.98 -4.17 -0.15
N VAL A 166 7.59 -5.36 -0.62
CA VAL A 166 8.01 -5.91 -1.92
C VAL A 166 6.87 -5.92 -2.93
N THR A 167 5.73 -5.30 -2.60
CA THR A 167 4.54 -5.15 -3.47
C THR A 167 4.07 -6.51 -4.00
N ARG A 168 3.96 -7.51 -3.12
CA ARG A 168 3.61 -8.88 -3.50
C ARG A 168 2.57 -9.54 -2.59
N GLY A 169 2.41 -9.07 -1.37
CA GLY A 169 1.63 -9.75 -0.36
C GLY A 169 0.17 -9.91 -0.72
N ALA A 170 -0.47 -8.85 -1.18
CA ALA A 170 -1.86 -8.89 -1.64
C ALA A 170 -2.04 -9.87 -2.80
N GLY A 171 -1.18 -9.78 -3.83
CA GLY A 171 -1.20 -10.70 -4.98
C GLY A 171 -1.00 -12.15 -4.57
N MET A 172 -0.05 -12.44 -3.68
CA MET A 172 0.20 -13.79 -3.17
C MET A 172 -1.01 -14.35 -2.41
N MET A 173 -1.68 -13.56 -1.58
CA MET A 173 -2.90 -14.00 -0.88
C MET A 173 -4.04 -14.29 -1.86
N ILE A 174 -4.19 -13.48 -2.90
CA ILE A 174 -5.18 -13.68 -3.96
C ILE A 174 -4.90 -14.98 -4.74
N GLU A 175 -3.65 -15.17 -5.17
CA GLU A 175 -3.21 -16.36 -5.94
C GLU A 175 -3.35 -17.67 -5.13
N ASP A 176 -3.17 -17.59 -3.81
CA ASP A 176 -3.31 -18.74 -2.88
C ASP A 176 -4.77 -19.01 -2.47
N GLY A 177 -5.74 -18.36 -3.10
CA GLY A 177 -7.16 -18.66 -2.92
C GLY A 177 -7.84 -17.87 -1.80
N LEU A 178 -7.48 -16.62 -1.57
CA LEU A 178 -8.16 -15.74 -0.59
C LEU A 178 -9.68 -15.79 -0.72
N SER A 179 -10.22 -15.83 -1.95
CA SER A 179 -11.67 -15.91 -2.22
C SER A 179 -12.32 -17.22 -1.77
N GLU A 180 -11.53 -18.25 -1.47
CA GLU A 180 -12.04 -19.56 -1.02
C GLU A 180 -12.12 -19.63 0.51
N VAL A 181 -11.35 -18.77 1.19
CA VAL A 181 -11.24 -18.78 2.67
C VAL A 181 -11.99 -17.64 3.35
N ILE A 182 -12.44 -16.63 2.60
CA ILE A 182 -13.28 -15.54 3.12
C ILE A 182 -14.57 -15.39 2.31
N PRO A 183 -15.66 -14.93 2.92
CA PRO A 183 -16.82 -14.46 2.15
C PRO A 183 -16.46 -13.22 1.33
N THR A 184 -17.09 -13.06 0.16
CA THR A 184 -16.88 -11.87 -0.67
C THR A 184 -17.24 -10.60 0.12
N PRO A 185 -16.31 -9.66 0.31
CA PRO A 185 -16.62 -8.40 0.98
C PRO A 185 -17.51 -7.50 0.10
N ASP A 186 -18.31 -6.64 0.72
CA ASP A 186 -19.04 -5.57 0.04
C ASP A 186 -18.18 -4.32 -0.16
N LEU A 187 -17.19 -4.12 0.72
CA LEU A 187 -16.17 -3.09 0.59
C LEU A 187 -14.91 -3.47 1.39
N CYS A 188 -13.78 -2.86 1.01
CA CYS A 188 -12.52 -3.01 1.71
C CYS A 188 -12.04 -1.68 2.29
N LEU A 189 -11.41 -1.75 3.46
CA LEU A 189 -10.84 -0.62 4.19
C LEU A 189 -9.37 -0.86 4.48
N GLY A 190 -8.56 0.19 4.45
CA GLY A 190 -7.15 0.16 4.78
C GLY A 190 -6.68 1.50 5.33
N GLN A 191 -5.60 1.46 6.11
CA GLN A 191 -4.97 2.68 6.64
C GLN A 191 -3.45 2.55 6.65
N HIS A 192 -2.77 3.69 6.63
CA HIS A 192 -1.32 3.75 6.78
C HIS A 192 -0.89 4.86 7.72
N ILE A 193 0.16 4.60 8.51
CA ILE A 193 0.75 5.56 9.43
C ILE A 193 1.86 6.33 8.70
N VAL A 194 1.76 7.65 8.71
CA VAL A 194 2.66 8.54 7.96
C VAL A 194 3.20 9.67 8.83
N PRO A 195 4.31 10.32 8.42
CA PRO A 195 4.69 11.60 9.01
C PRO A 195 3.52 12.59 8.95
N GLY A 196 3.12 13.08 10.10
CA GLY A 196 1.98 13.97 10.30
C GLY A 196 1.76 14.15 11.79
N LYS A 197 1.06 15.19 12.21
CA LYS A 197 0.77 15.40 13.63
C LYS A 197 0.02 14.19 14.19
N ALA A 198 0.55 13.54 15.23
CA ALA A 198 -0.10 12.39 15.85
C ALA A 198 -1.53 12.70 16.27
N GLY A 199 -2.44 11.76 16.01
CA GLY A 199 -3.87 11.90 16.24
C GLY A 199 -4.64 12.57 15.10
N THR A 200 -4.01 12.97 14.00
CA THR A 200 -4.73 13.40 12.80
C THR A 200 -5.10 12.21 11.91
N VAL A 201 -6.29 12.26 11.32
CA VAL A 201 -6.77 11.31 10.30
C VAL A 201 -7.01 12.07 9.01
N MET A 202 -6.36 11.62 7.94
CA MET A 202 -6.33 12.31 6.66
C MET A 202 -7.01 11.45 5.60
N THR A 203 -8.07 11.97 4.96
CA THR A 203 -8.84 11.25 3.94
C THR A 203 -9.12 12.13 2.73
N ALA A 204 -9.18 11.54 1.55
CA ALA A 204 -9.65 12.18 0.33
C ALA A 204 -10.33 11.16 -0.58
N PRO A 205 -11.29 11.59 -1.43
CA PRO A 205 -11.82 10.75 -2.51
C PRO A 205 -10.86 10.74 -3.69
N GLY A 206 -10.95 9.71 -4.53
CA GLY A 206 -10.14 9.60 -5.74
C GLY A 206 -8.69 9.14 -5.45
N PRO A 207 -7.75 9.39 -6.37
CA PRO A 207 -6.37 8.94 -6.26
C PRO A 207 -5.65 9.52 -5.04
N VAL A 208 -5.23 8.66 -4.10
CA VAL A 208 -4.50 9.04 -2.87
C VAL A 208 -3.05 8.54 -2.86
N LEU A 209 -2.76 7.36 -3.43
CA LEU A 209 -1.41 6.83 -3.60
C LEU A 209 -1.13 6.54 -5.07
N ALA A 210 0.12 6.74 -5.49
CA ALA A 210 0.51 6.58 -6.87
C ALA A 210 0.61 5.11 -7.29
N ALA A 211 0.22 4.81 -8.54
CA ALA A 211 0.66 3.59 -9.19
C ALA A 211 2.19 3.61 -9.34
N CYS A 212 2.83 2.45 -9.18
CA CYS A 212 4.28 2.30 -9.29
C CYS A 212 4.63 1.12 -10.19
N ASP A 213 5.61 1.34 -11.06
CA ASP A 213 6.17 0.28 -11.87
C ASP A 213 7.69 0.35 -11.89
N THR A 214 8.30 -0.83 -11.87
CA THR A 214 9.74 -0.99 -12.11
C THR A 214 9.95 -1.60 -13.49
N ILE A 215 10.73 -0.90 -14.34
CA ILE A 215 11.04 -1.34 -15.70
C ILE A 215 12.54 -1.60 -15.80
N THR A 216 12.90 -2.84 -16.09
CA THR A 216 14.28 -3.23 -16.37
C THR A 216 14.51 -3.28 -17.88
N VAL A 217 15.52 -2.56 -18.34
CA VAL A 217 15.90 -2.47 -19.75
C VAL A 217 17.29 -3.04 -19.95
N THR A 218 17.40 -4.11 -20.73
CA THR A 218 18.70 -4.69 -21.12
C THR A 218 19.01 -4.31 -22.57
N LEU A 219 20.10 -3.58 -22.74
CA LEU A 219 20.60 -3.13 -24.04
C LEU A 219 21.74 -4.05 -24.51
N HIS A 220 21.69 -4.41 -25.79
CA HIS A 220 22.69 -5.28 -26.41
C HIS A 220 23.60 -4.48 -27.32
N GLY A 221 24.87 -4.56 -27.06
CA GLY A 221 25.94 -3.95 -27.83
C GLY A 221 26.86 -4.97 -28.49
N LYS A 222 28.06 -4.52 -28.88
CA LYS A 222 29.15 -5.33 -29.37
C LYS A 222 30.43 -4.89 -28.68
N SER A 223 31.07 -5.80 -27.95
CA SER A 223 32.32 -5.53 -27.26
C SER A 223 33.48 -5.24 -28.22
N ALA A 224 34.40 -4.37 -27.79
CA ALA A 224 35.65 -4.09 -28.44
C ALA A 224 36.68 -3.54 -27.44
N HIS A 225 37.92 -3.45 -27.86
CA HIS A 225 38.96 -2.76 -27.10
C HIS A 225 38.66 -1.27 -27.02
N GLY A 226 38.81 -0.63 -25.85
CA GLY A 226 38.45 0.76 -25.64
C GLY A 226 39.13 1.77 -26.56
N SER A 227 40.30 1.39 -27.17
CA SER A 227 40.97 2.20 -28.21
C SER A 227 40.44 1.98 -29.62
N GLN A 228 39.49 1.05 -29.82
CA GLN A 228 38.92 0.67 -31.13
C GLN A 228 37.39 0.84 -31.13
N PRO A 229 36.82 2.02 -30.73
CA PRO A 229 35.39 2.20 -30.57
C PRO A 229 34.62 2.02 -31.88
N HIS A 230 35.23 2.21 -33.02
CA HIS A 230 34.62 2.02 -34.34
C HIS A 230 34.33 0.54 -34.70
N GLU A 231 34.89 -0.41 -33.96
CA GLU A 231 34.59 -1.83 -34.09
C GLU A 231 33.49 -2.31 -33.15
N SER A 232 33.05 -1.44 -32.25
CA SER A 232 32.02 -1.72 -31.24
C SER A 232 30.63 -1.24 -31.67
N LEU A 233 29.66 -1.72 -30.91
CA LEU A 233 28.41 -1.01 -30.67
C LEU A 233 28.35 -0.77 -29.16
N ASP A 234 28.55 0.50 -28.76
CA ASP A 234 28.76 0.84 -27.35
C ASP A 234 27.43 0.96 -26.58
N PRO A 235 27.06 -0.03 -25.74
CA PRO A 235 25.83 0.02 -25.01
C PRO A 235 25.88 1.03 -23.85
N THR A 236 27.06 1.44 -23.37
CA THR A 236 27.21 2.48 -22.34
C THR A 236 26.80 3.83 -22.89
N TYR A 237 27.29 4.17 -24.10
CA TYR A 237 26.88 5.38 -24.79
C TYR A 237 25.37 5.38 -25.11
N LEU A 238 24.86 4.26 -25.62
CA LEU A 238 23.44 4.09 -25.91
C LEU A 238 22.58 4.29 -24.66
N ALA A 239 22.93 3.67 -23.52
CA ALA A 239 22.23 3.83 -22.27
C ALA A 239 22.20 5.30 -21.81
N ALA A 240 23.33 6.00 -21.90
CA ALA A 240 23.40 7.42 -21.56
C ALA A 240 22.47 8.28 -22.43
N MET A 241 22.39 8.00 -23.73
CA MET A 241 21.49 8.71 -24.65
C MET A 241 20.03 8.42 -24.33
N ILE A 242 19.68 7.19 -23.98
CA ILE A 242 18.32 6.82 -23.52
C ILE A 242 17.98 7.59 -22.25
N VAL A 243 18.84 7.63 -21.23
CA VAL A 243 18.61 8.39 -19.98
C VAL A 243 18.29 9.85 -20.26
N VAL A 244 19.09 10.50 -21.13
CA VAL A 244 18.86 11.90 -21.51
C VAL A 244 17.53 12.08 -22.25
N ARG A 245 17.22 11.17 -23.18
CA ARG A 245 16.00 11.27 -23.99
C ARG A 245 14.73 11.01 -23.17
N LEU A 246 14.76 10.08 -22.19
CA LEU A 246 13.63 9.77 -21.32
C LEU A 246 13.15 11.01 -20.54
N GLN A 247 14.05 11.94 -20.17
CA GLN A 247 13.68 13.19 -19.50
C GLN A 247 12.72 14.05 -20.33
N GLY A 248 12.77 13.90 -21.65
CA GLY A 248 11.88 14.62 -22.58
C GLY A 248 10.43 14.16 -22.53
N ILE A 249 10.15 12.93 -22.08
CA ILE A 249 8.79 12.40 -22.03
C ILE A 249 7.94 13.23 -21.05
N VAL A 250 8.34 13.31 -19.78
CA VAL A 250 7.62 14.11 -18.77
C VAL A 250 7.61 15.60 -19.16
N GLY A 251 8.72 16.11 -19.66
CA GLY A 251 8.84 17.54 -19.95
C GLY A 251 8.15 17.99 -21.25
N ARG A 252 7.73 17.11 -22.16
CA ARG A 252 7.24 17.46 -23.50
C ARG A 252 6.04 16.68 -24.00
N GLU A 253 5.71 15.53 -23.39
CA GLU A 253 4.64 14.65 -23.88
C GLU A 253 3.53 14.42 -22.83
N VAL A 254 3.85 14.55 -21.53
CA VAL A 254 2.87 14.56 -20.45
C VAL A 254 2.30 15.96 -20.30
N SER A 255 0.98 16.07 -20.14
CA SER A 255 0.34 17.37 -19.88
C SER A 255 0.87 17.99 -18.59
N PRO A 256 1.07 19.31 -18.50
CA PRO A 256 1.43 19.98 -17.24
C PRO A 256 0.39 19.82 -16.12
N GLU A 257 -0.83 19.42 -16.44
CA GLU A 257 -1.92 19.14 -15.48
C GLU A 257 -1.86 17.69 -14.98
N ASP A 258 -1.13 16.81 -15.68
CA ASP A 258 -0.99 15.40 -15.35
C ASP A 258 0.27 15.16 -14.53
N PHE A 259 0.22 14.12 -13.68
CA PHE A 259 1.37 13.70 -12.89
C PHE A 259 2.02 12.45 -13.50
N ALA A 260 3.33 12.52 -13.73
CA ALA A 260 4.16 11.40 -14.10
C ALA A 260 5.58 11.59 -13.58
N VAL A 261 6.17 10.51 -13.05
CA VAL A 261 7.59 10.47 -12.67
C VAL A 261 8.25 9.33 -13.43
N ILE A 262 9.42 9.60 -13.99
CA ILE A 262 10.34 8.60 -14.58
C ILE A 262 11.70 8.82 -13.96
N THR A 263 12.11 7.92 -13.10
CA THR A 263 13.44 7.94 -12.47
C THR A 263 14.26 6.78 -12.99
N VAL A 264 15.48 7.05 -13.47
CA VAL A 264 16.47 5.99 -13.73
C VAL A 264 17.26 5.78 -12.46
N GLY A 265 16.88 4.77 -11.68
CA GLY A 265 17.49 4.45 -10.38
C GLY A 265 18.83 3.71 -10.53
N THR A 266 19.00 2.95 -11.60
CA THR A 266 20.24 2.20 -11.87
C THR A 266 20.63 2.32 -13.33
N LEU A 267 21.93 2.51 -13.58
CA LEU A 267 22.61 2.33 -14.84
C LEU A 267 23.87 1.52 -14.59
N SER A 268 23.95 0.34 -15.18
CA SER A 268 25.10 -0.56 -15.05
C SER A 268 25.64 -0.96 -16.40
N SER A 269 26.96 -0.83 -16.61
CA SER A 269 27.62 -1.20 -17.86
C SER A 269 29.11 -1.36 -17.67
N GLY A 270 29.67 -2.48 -18.16
CA GLY A 270 31.11 -2.76 -18.15
C GLY A 270 31.72 -3.00 -16.77
N HIS A 271 32.97 -3.46 -16.76
CA HIS A 271 33.74 -3.79 -15.55
C HIS A 271 35.18 -3.31 -15.57
N THR A 272 35.67 -2.88 -16.74
CA THR A 272 37.06 -2.47 -16.93
C THR A 272 37.19 -1.16 -17.68
N ASN A 273 38.29 -0.46 -17.52
CA ASN A 273 38.49 0.86 -18.10
C ASN A 273 38.86 0.85 -19.60
N ASN A 274 39.22 -0.32 -20.14
CA ASN A 274 39.75 -0.44 -21.52
C ASN A 274 38.93 -1.37 -22.41
N THR A 275 37.74 -1.80 -21.98
CA THR A 275 36.86 -2.68 -22.76
C THR A 275 35.48 -2.06 -22.87
N ILE A 276 35.01 -1.88 -24.11
CA ILE A 276 33.61 -1.56 -24.37
C ILE A 276 32.79 -2.84 -24.13
N PRO A 277 31.77 -2.83 -23.27
CA PRO A 277 31.01 -4.02 -22.89
C PRO A 277 30.05 -4.51 -23.99
N GLU A 278 29.46 -5.69 -23.79
CA GLU A 278 28.42 -6.23 -24.67
C GLU A 278 27.02 -5.82 -24.26
N THR A 279 26.81 -5.42 -22.97
CA THR A 279 25.51 -5.10 -22.43
C THR A 279 25.54 -3.88 -21.53
N ALA A 280 24.41 -3.18 -21.45
CA ALA A 280 24.11 -2.23 -20.39
C ALA A 280 22.70 -2.47 -19.87
N THR A 281 22.49 -2.23 -18.57
CA THR A 281 21.18 -2.37 -17.93
C THR A 281 20.75 -1.05 -17.30
N LEU A 282 19.51 -0.66 -17.53
CA LEU A 282 18.83 0.43 -16.87
C LEU A 282 17.69 -0.13 -16.02
N VAL A 283 17.47 0.44 -14.83
CA VAL A 283 16.29 0.16 -14.04
C VAL A 283 15.56 1.48 -13.78
N LEU A 284 14.33 1.56 -14.24
CA LEU A 284 13.47 2.71 -14.12
C LEU A 284 12.43 2.47 -13.03
N ASN A 285 12.13 3.52 -12.25
CA ASN A 285 10.95 3.58 -11.39
C ASN A 285 10.01 4.66 -11.94
N CYS A 286 8.74 4.28 -12.15
CA CYS A 286 7.72 5.16 -12.70
C CYS A 286 6.58 5.33 -11.70
N ARG A 287 5.96 6.53 -11.64
CA ARG A 287 4.84 6.86 -10.75
C ARG A 287 3.76 7.62 -11.49
N PHE A 288 2.46 7.31 -11.21
CA PHE A 288 1.32 7.91 -11.89
C PHE A 288 0.12 8.00 -10.95
N TYR A 289 -0.77 9.00 -11.20
CA TYR A 289 -2.10 9.07 -10.58
C TYR A 289 -3.25 8.83 -11.57
N ASP A 290 -2.92 8.43 -12.81
CA ASP A 290 -3.89 8.15 -13.85
C ASP A 290 -3.36 7.05 -14.77
N THR A 291 -4.17 6.01 -15.00
CA THR A 291 -3.79 4.86 -15.82
C THR A 291 -3.61 5.21 -17.29
N SER A 292 -4.37 6.19 -17.82
CA SER A 292 -4.21 6.62 -19.20
C SER A 292 -2.91 7.39 -19.42
N VAL A 293 -2.45 8.15 -18.41
CA VAL A 293 -1.14 8.83 -18.40
C VAL A 293 -0.03 7.79 -18.33
N ARG A 294 -0.19 6.76 -17.48
CA ARG A 294 0.72 5.61 -17.39
C ARG A 294 0.92 4.95 -18.75
N ASP A 295 -0.18 4.55 -19.39
CA ASP A 295 -0.14 3.81 -20.66
C ASP A 295 0.53 4.63 -21.79
N LYS A 296 0.21 5.92 -21.89
CA LYS A 296 0.86 6.84 -22.82
C LYS A 296 2.36 6.97 -22.55
N THR A 297 2.73 7.07 -21.28
CA THR A 297 4.13 7.19 -20.85
C THR A 297 4.91 5.93 -21.16
N TYR A 298 4.35 4.74 -20.96
CA TYR A 298 5.00 3.47 -21.30
C TYR A 298 5.21 3.33 -22.79
N ALA A 299 4.22 3.66 -23.60
CA ALA A 299 4.37 3.69 -25.05
C ALA A 299 5.49 4.66 -25.49
N ALA A 300 5.63 5.79 -24.79
CA ALA A 300 6.71 6.75 -25.05
C ALA A 300 8.09 6.21 -24.61
N ILE A 301 8.18 5.55 -23.45
CA ILE A 301 9.41 4.91 -22.96
C ILE A 301 9.90 3.84 -23.96
N GLU A 302 9.03 2.92 -24.37
CA GLU A 302 9.36 1.90 -25.36
C GLU A 302 9.81 2.52 -26.69
N ARG A 303 9.09 3.53 -27.17
CA ARG A 303 9.42 4.24 -28.42
C ARG A 303 10.80 4.89 -28.32
N VAL A 304 11.13 5.55 -27.22
CA VAL A 304 12.43 6.18 -26.99
C VAL A 304 13.53 5.13 -27.00
N ILE A 305 13.39 4.05 -26.23
CA ILE A 305 14.39 2.98 -26.13
C ILE A 305 14.63 2.36 -27.51
N LYS A 306 13.56 1.93 -28.20
CA LYS A 306 13.64 1.34 -29.54
C LYS A 306 14.22 2.33 -30.56
N GLY A 307 13.85 3.62 -30.47
CA GLY A 307 14.36 4.66 -31.35
C GLY A 307 15.86 4.91 -31.19
N GLU A 308 16.38 4.97 -29.96
CA GLU A 308 17.81 5.15 -29.71
C GLU A 308 18.62 3.89 -30.12
N CYS A 309 18.05 2.68 -29.94
CA CYS A 309 18.65 1.44 -30.46
C CYS A 309 18.79 1.50 -31.99
N ILE A 310 17.77 1.91 -32.71
CA ILE A 310 17.81 2.09 -34.18
C ILE A 310 18.86 3.13 -34.56
N ALA A 311 18.87 4.28 -33.90
CA ALA A 311 19.82 5.38 -34.17
C ALA A 311 21.28 4.95 -33.93
N SER A 312 21.51 4.05 -32.97
CA SER A 312 22.83 3.49 -32.65
C SER A 312 23.22 2.29 -33.51
N GLY A 313 22.33 1.79 -34.36
CA GLY A 313 22.58 0.64 -35.25
C GLY A 313 22.58 -0.72 -34.53
N CYS A 314 21.75 -0.85 -33.48
CA CYS A 314 21.58 -2.11 -32.77
C CYS A 314 21.11 -3.22 -33.73
N THR A 315 21.69 -4.41 -33.60
CA THR A 315 21.31 -5.60 -34.36
C THR A 315 20.41 -6.56 -33.58
N LYS A 316 20.29 -6.36 -32.26
CA LYS A 316 19.40 -7.08 -31.35
C LYS A 316 18.46 -6.06 -30.69
N ASP A 317 17.19 -6.40 -30.57
CA ASP A 317 16.21 -5.57 -29.89
C ASP A 317 16.52 -5.49 -28.37
N PRO A 318 16.19 -4.38 -27.69
CA PRO A 318 16.29 -4.28 -26.25
C PRO A 318 15.27 -5.21 -25.59
N GLU A 319 15.65 -5.79 -24.45
CA GLU A 319 14.74 -6.50 -23.56
C GLU A 319 14.15 -5.48 -22.58
N ILE A 320 12.82 -5.41 -22.48
CA ILE A 320 12.10 -4.47 -21.60
C ILE A 320 11.17 -5.32 -20.74
N GLU A 321 11.45 -5.38 -19.45
CA GLU A 321 10.72 -6.19 -18.47
C GLU A 321 10.09 -5.31 -17.40
N PHE A 322 8.80 -5.52 -17.13
CA PHE A 322 8.07 -4.92 -16.03
C PHE A 322 8.11 -5.91 -14.86
N SER A 323 8.67 -5.52 -13.72
CA SER A 323 8.96 -6.47 -12.63
C SER A 323 8.23 -6.20 -11.32
N ALA A 324 8.00 -4.97 -10.94
CA ALA A 324 7.18 -4.63 -9.78
C ALA A 324 6.08 -3.70 -10.24
N HIS A 325 4.85 -4.01 -9.87
CA HIS A 325 3.66 -3.28 -10.26
C HIS A 325 2.81 -3.05 -9.02
N GLY A 326 2.62 -1.79 -8.66
CA GLY A 326 1.66 -1.36 -7.65
C GLY A 326 0.53 -0.61 -8.34
N GLU A 327 -0.70 -1.08 -8.17
CA GLU A 327 -1.86 -0.40 -8.71
C GLU A 327 -2.13 0.94 -8.01
N LEU A 328 -2.81 1.83 -8.71
CA LEU A 328 -3.28 3.10 -8.17
C LEU A 328 -4.23 2.88 -7.00
N THR A 329 -3.98 3.50 -5.85
CA THR A 329 -4.96 3.54 -4.76
C THR A 329 -5.91 4.71 -4.99
N ASP A 330 -7.12 4.37 -5.47
CA ASP A 330 -8.15 5.29 -5.94
C ASP A 330 -9.43 5.13 -5.09
N ASN A 331 -9.56 5.95 -4.06
CA ASN A 331 -10.64 5.87 -3.08
C ASN A 331 -12.01 6.08 -3.72
N SER A 332 -12.93 5.18 -3.44
CA SER A 332 -14.31 5.26 -3.90
C SER A 332 -15.02 6.48 -3.29
N PRO A 333 -15.53 7.42 -4.11
CA PRO A 333 -16.21 8.61 -3.59
C PRO A 333 -17.37 8.29 -2.66
N SER A 334 -18.16 7.23 -2.95
CA SER A 334 -19.29 6.82 -2.13
C SER A 334 -18.88 6.33 -0.73
N VAL A 335 -17.73 5.64 -0.62
CA VAL A 335 -17.21 5.19 0.68
C VAL A 335 -16.65 6.37 1.46
N PHE A 336 -15.94 7.27 0.79
CA PHE A 336 -15.48 8.52 1.40
C PHE A 336 -16.64 9.35 1.96
N GLU A 337 -17.69 9.57 1.17
CA GLU A 337 -18.88 10.34 1.57
C GLU A 337 -19.60 9.73 2.79
N ALA A 338 -19.55 8.41 2.96
CA ALA A 338 -20.13 7.74 4.11
C ALA A 338 -19.25 7.82 5.36
N VAL A 339 -17.92 7.60 5.23
CA VAL A 339 -17.00 7.52 6.36
C VAL A 339 -16.56 8.88 6.86
N ARG A 340 -16.33 9.87 5.97
CA ARG A 340 -15.81 11.19 6.34
C ARG A 340 -16.65 11.90 7.42
N PRO A 341 -17.99 11.94 7.39
CA PRO A 341 -18.77 12.54 8.47
C PRO A 341 -18.57 11.87 9.83
N VAL A 342 -18.30 10.56 9.85
CA VAL A 342 -18.01 9.85 11.09
C VAL A 342 -16.62 10.22 11.61
N PHE A 343 -15.62 10.34 10.74
CA PHE A 343 -14.30 10.84 11.14
C PHE A 343 -14.36 12.29 11.64
N ASP A 344 -15.12 13.17 10.97
CA ASP A 344 -15.29 14.55 11.41
C ASP A 344 -15.95 14.62 12.81
N ALA A 345 -16.92 13.74 13.08
CA ALA A 345 -17.54 13.64 14.40
C ALA A 345 -16.59 13.05 15.47
N THR A 346 -15.70 12.15 15.09
CA THR A 346 -14.76 11.44 15.97
C THR A 346 -13.54 12.31 16.32
N PHE A 347 -12.94 12.94 15.32
CA PHE A 347 -11.64 13.62 15.43
C PHE A 347 -11.74 15.15 15.40
N GLY A 348 -12.90 15.72 15.08
CA GLY A 348 -13.09 17.16 14.96
C GLY A 348 -12.06 17.80 14.01
N ASP A 349 -11.34 18.82 14.48
CA ASP A 349 -10.31 19.53 13.70
C ASP A 349 -9.11 18.65 13.31
N ALA A 350 -9.00 17.44 13.83
CA ALA A 350 -7.95 16.48 13.46
C ALA A 350 -8.38 15.53 12.32
N SER A 351 -9.64 15.59 11.87
CA SER A 351 -10.09 14.99 10.60
C SER A 351 -9.85 16.00 9.48
N ILE A 352 -8.89 15.74 8.60
CA ILE A 352 -8.48 16.67 7.56
C ILE A 352 -8.44 16.01 6.18
N ASP A 353 -8.37 16.83 5.13
CA ASP A 353 -8.19 16.33 3.78
C ASP A 353 -6.77 15.77 3.60
N ALA A 354 -6.67 14.61 2.96
CA ALA A 354 -5.38 14.01 2.61
C ALA A 354 -4.80 14.67 1.36
N ASP A 355 -3.51 15.00 1.40
CA ASP A 355 -2.74 15.25 0.20
C ASP A 355 -2.44 13.93 -0.53
N ARG A 356 -2.28 13.98 -1.85
CA ARG A 356 -1.81 12.84 -2.64
C ARG A 356 -0.39 12.48 -2.23
N TRP A 357 -0.17 11.20 -1.94
CA TRP A 357 1.13 10.69 -1.59
C TRP A 357 1.73 9.88 -2.75
N THR A 358 3.00 10.15 -3.08
CA THR A 358 3.69 9.51 -4.21
C THR A 358 4.20 8.11 -3.91
N ALA A 359 3.99 7.61 -2.68
CA ALA A 359 4.20 6.21 -2.34
C ALA A 359 3.21 5.32 -3.07
N SER A 360 3.51 4.03 -3.12
CA SER A 360 2.65 2.97 -3.65
C SER A 360 2.35 1.95 -2.57
N GLU A 361 1.29 1.20 -2.77
CA GLU A 361 0.70 0.27 -1.83
C GLU A 361 0.01 -0.86 -2.63
N ASP A 362 0.09 -2.10 -2.17
CA ASP A 362 -0.57 -3.24 -2.84
C ASP A 362 -1.98 -3.56 -2.29
N PHE A 363 -2.44 -2.87 -1.22
CA PHE A 363 -3.79 -3.01 -0.66
C PHE A 363 -4.88 -3.01 -1.72
N SER A 364 -4.77 -2.09 -2.72
CA SER A 364 -5.82 -1.90 -3.72
C SER A 364 -6.03 -3.11 -4.64
N GLU A 365 -5.11 -4.07 -4.66
CA GLU A 365 -5.26 -5.33 -5.41
C GLU A 365 -6.40 -6.18 -4.83
N ILE A 366 -6.57 -6.19 -3.49
CA ILE A 366 -7.62 -6.97 -2.82
C ILE A 366 -9.03 -6.50 -3.23
N PRO A 367 -9.43 -5.22 -3.04
CA PRO A 367 -10.74 -4.77 -3.48
C PRO A 367 -10.93 -4.85 -5.01
N ARG A 368 -9.88 -4.68 -5.81
CA ARG A 368 -9.94 -4.87 -7.26
C ARG A 368 -10.23 -6.32 -7.64
N HIS A 369 -9.62 -7.29 -6.94
CA HIS A 369 -9.89 -8.71 -7.15
C HIS A 369 -11.36 -9.05 -6.91
N PHE A 370 -11.96 -8.53 -5.84
CA PHE A 370 -13.38 -8.74 -5.53
C PHE A 370 -14.31 -7.80 -6.32
N ASN A 371 -13.77 -6.83 -7.04
CA ASN A 371 -14.53 -5.79 -7.75
C ASN A 371 -15.48 -5.01 -6.83
N VAL A 372 -14.97 -4.56 -5.68
CA VAL A 372 -15.72 -3.84 -4.65
C VAL A 372 -15.13 -2.47 -4.37
N PRO A 373 -15.93 -1.50 -3.87
CA PRO A 373 -15.45 -0.19 -3.49
C PRO A 373 -14.51 -0.27 -2.28
N TYR A 374 -13.67 0.77 -2.09
CA TYR A 374 -12.75 0.81 -0.96
C TYR A 374 -12.42 2.23 -0.52
N LEU A 375 -11.90 2.35 0.70
CA LEU A 375 -11.31 3.57 1.23
C LEU A 375 -9.97 3.25 1.90
N PHE A 376 -8.96 4.02 1.55
CA PHE A 376 -7.66 4.03 2.20
C PHE A 376 -7.40 5.42 2.78
N TRP A 377 -7.01 5.49 4.05
CA TRP A 377 -6.70 6.76 4.71
C TRP A 377 -5.35 6.71 5.42
N THR A 378 -4.87 7.88 5.85
CA THR A 378 -3.61 7.96 6.58
C THR A 378 -3.81 8.54 7.97
N VAL A 379 -2.94 8.13 8.91
CA VAL A 379 -2.93 8.57 10.30
C VAL A 379 -1.57 9.17 10.63
N GLY A 380 -1.56 10.39 11.17
CA GLY A 380 -0.35 11.08 11.55
C GLY A 380 0.35 10.42 12.75
N ALA A 381 1.66 10.25 12.66
CA ALA A 381 2.47 9.51 13.61
C ALA A 381 3.56 10.33 14.31
N THR A 382 3.73 11.60 13.96
CA THR A 382 4.80 12.44 14.51
C THR A 382 4.37 13.14 15.80
N ASP A 383 5.22 13.12 16.82
CA ASP A 383 4.96 13.86 18.05
C ASP A 383 4.54 15.30 17.74
N PRO A 384 3.47 15.81 18.38
CA PRO A 384 2.93 17.14 18.07
C PRO A 384 3.92 18.29 18.26
N GLN A 385 4.91 18.16 19.14
CA GLN A 385 5.96 19.19 19.33
C GLN A 385 6.96 19.14 18.19
N VAL A 386 7.43 17.93 17.83
CA VAL A 386 8.34 17.71 16.69
C VAL A 386 7.68 18.18 15.39
N TRP A 387 6.40 17.88 15.21
CA TRP A 387 5.63 18.33 14.05
C TRP A 387 5.52 19.87 13.98
N ALA A 388 5.25 20.53 15.13
CA ALA A 388 5.11 21.98 15.19
C ALA A 388 6.44 22.72 14.93
N ASP A 389 7.55 22.16 15.38
CA ASP A 389 8.88 22.73 15.16
C ASP A 389 9.33 22.61 13.70
N GLY A 390 8.75 21.67 12.93
CA GLY A 390 8.94 21.53 11.47
C GLY A 390 10.38 21.16 11.04
N THR A 391 11.23 20.79 11.97
CA THR A 391 12.63 20.42 11.72
C THR A 391 12.83 18.93 11.92
N ASP A 392 13.46 18.29 10.93
CA ASP A 392 13.94 16.89 10.99
C ASP A 392 12.88 15.86 11.40
N VAL A 393 11.66 15.94 10.82
CA VAL A 393 10.63 14.92 11.00
C VAL A 393 11.06 13.65 10.26
N PRO A 394 11.32 12.52 10.97
CA PRO A 394 11.68 11.28 10.31
C PRO A 394 10.53 10.79 9.42
N GLY A 395 10.85 10.46 8.17
CA GLY A 395 9.91 9.83 7.24
C GLY A 395 9.84 8.32 7.43
N ASN A 396 8.82 7.69 6.85
CA ASN A 396 8.80 6.25 6.67
C ASN A 396 10.10 5.79 6.02
N HIS A 397 10.59 4.60 6.36
CA HIS A 397 11.87 4.00 5.98
C HIS A 397 13.11 4.68 6.59
N SER A 398 12.94 5.71 7.43
CA SER A 398 14.04 6.28 8.20
C SER A 398 14.40 5.41 9.41
N PRO A 399 15.69 5.26 9.75
CA PRO A 399 16.11 4.60 11.00
C PRO A 399 15.55 5.24 12.28
N GLN A 400 15.12 6.49 12.23
CA GLN A 400 14.54 7.24 13.33
C GLN A 400 13.01 7.28 13.30
N PHE A 401 12.36 6.64 12.33
CA PHE A 401 10.89 6.62 12.27
C PHE A 401 10.31 5.80 13.42
N ALA A 402 9.53 6.45 14.27
CA ALA A 402 8.81 5.81 15.35
C ALA A 402 7.46 6.49 15.58
N PRO A 403 6.35 5.74 15.51
CA PRO A 403 5.04 6.28 15.82
C PRO A 403 4.98 6.86 17.23
N ALA A 404 4.53 8.10 17.34
CA ALA A 404 4.37 8.78 18.63
C ALA A 404 3.29 8.10 19.49
N ARG A 405 3.36 8.36 20.80
CA ARG A 405 2.33 7.88 21.73
C ARG A 405 0.94 8.38 21.29
N GLY A 406 -0.05 7.51 21.32
CA GLY A 406 -1.42 7.80 20.90
C GLY A 406 -1.70 7.52 19.41
N THR A 407 -0.67 7.24 18.59
CA THR A 407 -0.86 6.92 17.17
C THR A 407 -1.63 5.61 16.99
N VAL A 408 -1.28 4.56 17.73
CA VAL A 408 -2.00 3.26 17.67
C VAL A 408 -3.46 3.43 18.12
N GLU A 409 -3.71 4.21 19.18
CA GLU A 409 -5.05 4.51 19.66
C GLU A 409 -5.87 5.28 18.60
N ALA A 410 -5.28 6.30 17.96
CA ALA A 410 -5.95 7.04 16.89
C ALA A 410 -6.26 6.17 15.68
N ALA A 411 -5.32 5.32 15.27
CA ALA A 411 -5.51 4.37 14.18
C ALA A 411 -6.60 3.33 14.51
N THR A 412 -6.64 2.84 15.75
CA THR A 412 -7.71 1.94 16.24
C THR A 412 -9.07 2.62 16.22
N THR A 413 -9.14 3.86 16.74
CA THR A 413 -10.37 4.66 16.75
C THR A 413 -10.89 4.89 15.33
N ALA A 414 -10.00 5.22 14.38
CA ALA A 414 -10.36 5.41 12.98
C ALA A 414 -10.88 4.11 12.35
N ALA A 415 -10.22 2.98 12.61
CA ALA A 415 -10.65 1.68 12.12
C ALA A 415 -12.04 1.28 12.64
N ILE A 416 -12.29 1.45 13.96
CA ILE A 416 -13.62 1.21 14.58
C ILE A 416 -14.67 2.10 13.91
N ALA A 417 -14.41 3.41 13.80
CA ALA A 417 -15.33 4.37 13.22
C ALA A 417 -15.69 4.03 11.77
N ALA A 418 -14.69 3.68 10.95
CA ALA A 418 -14.88 3.34 9.54
C ALA A 418 -15.70 2.05 9.36
N VAL A 419 -15.36 0.97 10.09
CA VAL A 419 -16.07 -0.30 10.00
C VAL A 419 -17.51 -0.16 10.49
N LEU A 420 -17.71 0.49 11.63
CA LEU A 420 -19.04 0.70 12.19
C LEU A 420 -19.93 1.67 11.38
N THR A 421 -19.37 2.47 10.48
CA THR A 421 -20.18 3.23 9.51
C THR A 421 -21.12 2.32 8.73
N TYR A 422 -20.74 1.09 8.46
CA TYR A 422 -21.52 0.12 7.68
C TYR A 422 -22.15 -1.00 8.51
N MET A 423 -21.71 -1.20 9.74
CA MET A 423 -22.12 -2.33 10.57
C MET A 423 -22.89 -1.92 11.83
N TRP A 424 -22.99 -0.60 12.14
CA TRP A 424 -23.66 -0.10 13.34
C TRP A 424 -25.12 -0.49 13.40
N ARG A 425 -25.59 -0.92 14.59
CA ARG A 425 -26.94 -1.44 14.85
C ARG A 425 -27.82 -0.44 15.59
#